data_7d5c119a515ef482c0b0139a4af1c848
#
_entry.id   7d5c119a515ef482c0b0139a4af1c848
#
_cell.length_a   1.000
_cell.length_b   1.000
_cell.length_c   1.000
_cell.angle_alpha   90.00
_cell.angle_beta   90.00
_cell.angle_gamma   90.00
#
_symmetry.space_group_name_H-M   'P 1'
#
loop_
_entity.id
_entity.type
_entity.pdbx_description
1 polymer ?
#
loop_
_entity_poly.entity_id
_entity_poly.type
_entity_poly.pdbx_seq_one_letter_code
_entity_poly.pdbx_strand_id
1 'polypeptide(L)'
;MEFNDEDKIKATILYNLRRKKVIGNVHTHFDTLKKGFPSHLRKDVEKIAKELIKEQFIIAKPASYGLQVSLNKEKLKEIEEFVLKILG
;
A
#
# COMPACT_ATOMS: atom_id res chain seq x y z
N MET A 1 -0.71 12.38 13.25
CA MET A 1 -0.35 12.25 11.82
C MET A 1 -1.49 12.76 10.97
N GLU A 2 -1.17 13.57 10.01
CA GLU A 2 -2.15 14.06 9.03
C GLU A 2 -2.32 13.05 7.93
N PHE A 3 -3.56 12.63 7.67
CA PHE A 3 -3.83 11.66 6.60
C PHE A 3 -4.50 12.29 5.39
N ASN A 4 -4.61 13.63 5.37
CA ASN A 4 -5.18 14.33 4.22
C ASN A 4 -4.17 14.63 3.13
N ASP A 5 -2.90 14.26 3.36
CA ASP A 5 -1.83 14.36 2.38
C ASP A 5 -1.73 13.02 1.66
N GLU A 6 -1.92 13.01 0.35
CA GLU A 6 -1.89 11.77 -0.42
C GLU A 6 -0.56 11.04 -0.30
N ASP A 7 0.54 11.78 -0.24
CA ASP A 7 1.85 11.14 -0.11
C ASP A 7 1.98 10.42 1.23
N LYS A 8 1.41 10.99 2.30
CA LYS A 8 1.45 10.32 3.60
C LYS A 8 0.62 9.05 3.59
N ILE A 9 -0.52 9.07 2.91
CA ILE A 9 -1.34 7.87 2.79
C ILE A 9 -0.59 6.82 1.99
N LYS A 10 0.02 7.20 0.86
CA LYS A 10 0.83 6.28 0.06
C LYS A 10 1.94 5.65 0.89
N ALA A 11 2.71 6.50 1.58
CA ALA A 11 3.84 6.03 2.36
C ALA A 11 3.39 5.12 3.49
N THR A 12 2.25 5.41 4.11
CA THR A 12 1.73 4.59 5.20
C THR A 12 1.29 3.23 4.69
N ILE A 13 0.61 3.18 3.54
CA ILE A 13 0.22 1.90 2.94
C ILE A 13 1.47 1.06 2.65
N LEU A 14 2.46 1.66 1.98
CA LEU A 14 3.69 0.96 1.62
C LEU A 14 4.46 0.51 2.86
N TYR A 15 4.55 1.36 3.86
CA TYR A 15 5.22 1.04 5.12
C TYR A 15 4.55 -0.15 5.81
N ASN A 16 3.23 -0.15 5.88
CA ASN A 16 2.51 -1.23 6.56
C ASN A 16 2.73 -2.57 5.87
N LEU A 17 2.71 -2.58 4.54
CA LEU A 17 2.98 -3.81 3.79
C LEU A 17 4.42 -4.25 3.97
N ARG A 18 5.35 -3.31 3.97
CA ARG A 18 6.77 -3.60 4.16
C ARG A 18 7.01 -4.19 5.55
N ARG A 19 6.41 -3.59 6.57
CA ARG A 19 6.55 -4.04 7.96
C ARG A 19 5.99 -5.45 8.15
N LYS A 20 4.90 -5.76 7.48
CA LYS A 20 4.27 -7.08 7.57
C LYS A 20 4.92 -8.09 6.62
N LYS A 21 5.92 -7.66 5.86
CA LYS A 21 6.64 -8.51 4.91
C LYS A 21 5.73 -9.07 3.81
N VAL A 22 4.75 -8.30 3.39
CA VAL A 22 3.87 -8.66 2.29
C VAL A 22 4.53 -8.22 1.00
N ILE A 23 5.48 -9.01 0.54
CA ILE A 23 6.37 -8.68 -0.58
C ILE A 23 6.48 -9.90 -1.49
N GLY A 24 6.45 -9.65 -2.79
CA GLY A 24 6.69 -10.70 -3.77
C GLY A 24 5.63 -11.77 -3.74
N ASN A 25 6.00 -12.97 -3.31
CA ASN A 25 5.09 -14.10 -3.28
C ASN A 25 4.17 -14.14 -2.06
N VAL A 26 4.36 -13.21 -1.12
CA VAL A 26 3.50 -13.11 0.05
C VAL A 26 2.41 -12.08 -0.25
N HIS A 27 1.16 -12.48 -0.17
CA HIS A 27 0.03 -11.63 -0.54
C HIS A 27 -0.91 -11.42 0.63
N THR A 28 -1.64 -10.31 0.60
CA THR A 28 -2.72 -10.04 1.53
C THR A 28 -3.92 -9.54 0.75
N HIS A 29 -5.08 -9.58 1.36
CA HIS A 29 -6.30 -9.11 0.72
C HIS A 29 -6.27 -7.59 0.56
N PHE A 30 -6.76 -7.10 -0.58
CA PHE A 30 -6.79 -5.66 -0.86
C PHE A 30 -7.48 -4.88 0.26
N ASP A 31 -8.55 -5.43 0.83
CA ASP A 31 -9.31 -4.74 1.86
C ASP A 31 -8.51 -4.51 3.14
N THR A 32 -7.45 -5.28 3.37
CA THR A 32 -6.62 -5.08 4.57
C THR A 32 -5.86 -3.76 4.52
N LEU A 33 -5.70 -3.17 3.33
CA LEU A 33 -4.99 -1.90 3.21
C LEU A 33 -5.71 -0.77 3.92
N LYS A 34 -7.03 -0.88 4.10
CA LYS A 34 -7.82 0.14 4.78
C LYS A 34 -7.71 0.06 6.30
N LYS A 35 -7.28 -1.08 6.81
CA LYS A 35 -7.16 -1.26 8.25
C LYS A 35 -6.08 -0.35 8.82
N GLY A 36 -6.35 0.23 9.98
CA GLY A 36 -5.42 1.15 10.59
C GLY A 36 -5.63 2.60 10.18
N PHE A 37 -6.47 2.85 9.18
CA PHE A 37 -6.83 4.22 8.81
C PHE A 37 -8.20 4.57 9.40
N PRO A 38 -8.42 5.85 9.74
CA PRO A 38 -9.74 6.30 10.18
C PRO A 38 -10.79 5.98 9.11
N SER A 39 -12.01 5.68 9.55
CA SER A 39 -13.06 5.25 8.62
C SER A 39 -13.39 6.31 7.56
N HIS A 40 -13.25 7.59 7.90
CA HIS A 40 -13.54 8.66 6.95
C HIS A 40 -12.49 8.76 5.83
N LEU A 41 -11.37 8.07 5.96
CA LEU A 41 -10.32 8.07 4.93
C LEU A 41 -10.34 6.82 4.06
N ARG A 42 -11.24 5.88 4.31
CA ARG A 42 -11.21 4.60 3.60
C ARG A 42 -11.35 4.73 2.09
N LYS A 43 -12.18 5.66 1.62
CA LYS A 43 -12.32 5.88 0.18
C LYS A 43 -11.03 6.44 -0.41
N ASP A 44 -10.38 7.35 0.31
CA ASP A 44 -9.11 7.91 -0.15
C ASP A 44 -8.03 6.83 -0.18
N VAL A 45 -7.99 5.99 0.85
CA VAL A 45 -7.02 4.89 0.90
C VAL A 45 -7.23 3.95 -0.28
N GLU A 46 -8.47 3.61 -0.59
CA GLU A 46 -8.78 2.73 -1.70
C GLU A 46 -8.34 3.33 -3.03
N LYS A 47 -8.64 4.62 -3.23
CA LYS A 47 -8.25 5.33 -4.44
C LYS A 47 -6.73 5.36 -4.59
N ILE A 48 -6.03 5.69 -3.52
CA ILE A 48 -4.58 5.79 -3.54
C ILE A 48 -3.94 4.42 -3.73
N ALA A 49 -4.51 3.39 -3.10
CA ALA A 49 -4.02 2.02 -3.30
C ALA A 49 -4.13 1.60 -4.77
N LYS A 50 -5.22 1.98 -5.44
CA LYS A 50 -5.37 1.70 -6.86
C LYS A 50 -4.33 2.44 -7.70
N GLU A 51 -3.98 3.66 -7.30
CA GLU A 51 -2.90 4.39 -7.96
C GLU A 51 -1.55 3.69 -7.78
N LEU A 52 -1.29 3.17 -6.58
CA LEU A 52 -0.05 2.43 -6.32
C LEU A 52 0.03 1.16 -7.17
N ILE A 53 -1.10 0.51 -7.41
CA ILE A 53 -1.15 -0.64 -8.30
C ILE A 53 -0.84 -0.20 -9.73
N LYS A 54 -1.42 0.90 -10.17
CA LYS A 54 -1.18 1.43 -11.50
C LYS A 54 0.29 1.82 -11.69
N GLU A 55 0.91 2.35 -10.66
CA GLU A 55 2.32 2.74 -10.67
C GLU A 55 3.25 1.55 -10.46
N GLN A 56 2.70 0.39 -10.19
CA GLN A 56 3.43 -0.87 -10.00
C GLN A 56 4.31 -0.91 -8.75
N PHE A 57 4.02 -0.10 -7.77
CA PHE A 57 4.59 -0.26 -6.44
C PHE A 57 3.91 -1.41 -5.70
N ILE A 58 2.63 -1.62 -6.00
CA ILE A 58 1.85 -2.74 -5.49
C ILE A 58 1.44 -3.59 -6.67
N ILE A 59 1.63 -4.89 -6.56
CA ILE A 59 1.20 -5.85 -7.57
C ILE A 59 -0.13 -6.43 -7.11
N ALA A 60 -1.12 -6.40 -7.99
CA ALA A 60 -2.46 -6.91 -7.70
C ALA A 60 -2.68 -8.19 -8.46
N LYS A 61 -3.28 -9.16 -7.81
CA LYS A 61 -3.55 -10.47 -8.40
C LYS A 61 -4.99 -10.87 -8.07
N PRO A 62 -5.87 -11.01 -9.08
CA PRO A 62 -7.23 -11.46 -8.81
C PRO A 62 -7.23 -12.90 -8.30
N ALA A 63 -8.12 -13.17 -7.37
CA ALA A 63 -8.34 -14.51 -6.85
C ALA A 63 -9.84 -14.74 -6.76
N SER A 64 -10.26 -15.98 -6.62
CA SER A 64 -11.69 -16.30 -6.57
C SER A 64 -12.39 -15.65 -5.39
N TYR A 65 -11.66 -15.34 -4.35
CA TYR A 65 -12.19 -14.73 -3.13
C TYR A 65 -11.84 -13.24 -3.01
N GLY A 66 -11.40 -12.62 -4.10
CA GLY A 66 -11.13 -11.18 -4.11
C GLY A 66 -9.75 -10.84 -4.62
N LEU A 67 -9.41 -9.56 -4.52
CA LEU A 67 -8.14 -9.06 -5.01
C LEU A 67 -7.05 -9.21 -3.96
N GLN A 68 -5.94 -9.82 -4.36
CA GLN A 68 -4.76 -9.99 -3.51
C GLN A 68 -3.69 -9.00 -3.92
N VAL A 69 -2.93 -8.50 -2.95
CA VAL A 69 -1.89 -7.51 -3.23
C VAL A 69 -0.59 -7.86 -2.51
N SER A 70 0.51 -7.40 -3.07
CA SER A 70 1.82 -7.49 -2.45
C SER A 70 2.69 -6.35 -2.95
N LEU A 71 3.74 -6.01 -2.21
CA LEU A 71 4.71 -5.04 -2.69
C LEU A 71 5.50 -5.65 -3.84
N ASN A 72 5.80 -4.82 -4.84
CA ASN A 72 6.65 -5.21 -5.95
C ASN A 72 8.10 -5.27 -5.47
N LYS A 73 8.64 -6.48 -5.38
CA LYS A 73 9.99 -6.67 -4.85
C LYS A 73 11.05 -5.95 -5.70
N GLU A 74 10.77 -5.74 -6.97
CA GLU A 74 11.73 -5.07 -7.86
C GLU A 74 11.78 -3.58 -7.64
N LYS A 75 10.83 -3.03 -6.88
CA LYS A 75 10.79 -1.61 -6.56
C LYS A 75 11.00 -1.34 -5.08
N LEU A 76 11.48 -2.31 -4.33
CA LEU A 76 11.65 -2.15 -2.89
C LEU A 76 12.56 -0.98 -2.53
N LYS A 77 13.63 -0.76 -3.29
CA LYS A 77 14.52 0.35 -3.02
C LYS A 77 13.79 1.69 -3.14
N GLU A 78 13.05 1.86 -4.24
CA GLU A 78 12.27 3.07 -4.45
C GLU A 78 11.20 3.24 -3.38
N ILE A 79 10.54 2.13 -3.00
CA ILE A 79 9.52 2.14 -1.96
C ILE A 79 10.13 2.61 -0.64
N GLU A 80 11.28 2.05 -0.27
CA GLU A 80 11.92 2.40 0.99
C GLU A 80 12.39 3.84 1.01
N GLU A 81 12.93 4.31 -0.12
CA GLU A 81 13.35 5.71 -0.23
C GLU A 81 12.16 6.66 -0.08
N PHE A 82 11.04 6.32 -0.71
CA PHE A 82 9.85 7.16 -0.62
C PHE A 82 9.29 7.17 0.81
N VAL A 83 9.19 5.99 1.43
CA VAL A 83 8.69 5.89 2.80
C VAL A 83 9.57 6.70 3.75
N LEU A 84 10.88 6.56 3.61
CA LEU A 84 11.81 7.28 4.46
C LEU A 84 11.69 8.80 4.28
N LYS A 85 11.55 9.23 3.03
CA LYS A 85 11.41 10.65 2.72
C LYS A 85 10.15 11.24 3.34
N ILE A 86 9.04 10.51 3.30
CA ILE A 86 7.75 11.05 3.75
C ILE A 86 7.52 10.83 5.24
N LEU A 87 7.82 9.65 5.76
CA LEU A 87 7.51 9.30 7.15
C LEU A 87 8.72 9.42 8.06
N GLY A 88 9.88 9.43 7.49
CA GLY A 88 11.11 9.49 8.09
C GLY A 88 11.70 9.73 9.10
#